data_9c1401d62be2febc9d24c2d5ef8418ee
#
_entry.id   9c1401d62be2febc9d24c2d5ef8418ee
#
_cell.length_a   1.000
_cell.length_b   1.000
_cell.length_c   1.000
_cell.angle_alpha   90.00
_cell.angle_beta   90.00
_cell.angle_gamma   90.00
#
_symmetry.space_group_name_H-M   'P 1'
#
loop_
_entity.id
_entity.type
_entity.pdbx_description
1 polymer ?
#
loop_
_entity_poly.entity_id
_entity_poly.type
_entity_poly.pdbx_seq_one_letter_code
_entity_poly.pdbx_strand_id
1 'polypeptide(L)'
;DTMCKQVRSETEALYIAEAGKSCPTEILDAIASINAEGRPIWKPMHMQPMYRMHEFVTVNGSGRAKTNAYIAGGIKDVGADIFQRGVCLPSDNKMTVEQQDKIIEVIRACFE
;
A
#
# COMPACT_ATOMS: atom_id res chain seq x y z
N ASP A 1 9.01 -1.56 13.06
CA ASP A 1 8.58 -2.92 13.38
C ASP A 1 7.29 -2.94 14.22
N THR A 2 7.19 -2.15 15.30
CA THR A 2 6.03 -2.11 16.20
C THR A 2 4.80 -1.49 15.53
N MET A 3 4.95 -0.44 14.72
CA MET A 3 3.83 0.22 14.03
C MET A 3 3.22 -0.66 12.93
N CYS A 4 4.04 -1.38 12.17
CA CYS A 4 3.53 -2.35 11.19
C CYS A 4 2.71 -3.46 11.85
N LYS A 5 3.09 -3.87 13.04
CA LYS A 5 2.37 -4.91 13.83
C LYS A 5 1.08 -4.41 14.47
N GLN A 6 0.97 -3.09 14.77
CA GLN A 6 -0.22 -2.51 15.41
C GLN A 6 -1.37 -2.19 14.44
N VAL A 7 -1.10 -2.01 13.16
CA VAL A 7 -2.09 -1.59 12.16
C VAL A 7 -2.69 -2.79 11.40
N ARG A 8 -2.18 -3.99 11.60
CA ARG A 8 -2.58 -5.19 10.86
C ARG A 8 -3.51 -6.08 11.63
N SER A 9 -4.51 -6.63 10.92
CA SER A 9 -5.23 -7.80 11.42
C SER A 9 -4.24 -8.96 11.60
N GLU A 10 -4.49 -9.83 12.56
CA GLU A 10 -3.66 -11.05 12.77
C GLU A 10 -3.50 -11.87 11.48
N THR A 11 -4.52 -11.88 10.64
CA THR A 11 -4.53 -12.55 9.34
C THR A 11 -3.55 -11.93 8.33
N GLU A 12 -3.46 -10.59 8.29
CA GLU A 12 -2.50 -9.89 7.42
C GLU A 12 -1.06 -10.06 7.90
N ALA A 13 -0.84 -10.00 9.21
CA ALA A 13 0.46 -10.24 9.80
C ALA A 13 0.95 -11.67 9.52
N LEU A 14 0.06 -12.66 9.62
CA LEU A 14 0.37 -14.06 9.32
C LEU A 14 0.70 -14.26 7.84
N TYR A 15 -0.10 -13.66 6.93
CA TYR A 15 0.15 -13.74 5.48
C TYR A 15 1.52 -13.18 5.09
N ILE A 16 1.92 -12.06 5.68
CA ILE A 16 3.21 -11.42 5.39
C ILE A 16 4.37 -12.23 5.98
N ALA A 17 4.22 -12.76 7.19
CA ALA A 17 5.22 -13.63 7.81
C ALA A 17 5.42 -14.93 7.00
N GLU A 18 4.35 -15.56 6.53
CA GLU A 18 4.42 -16.77 5.70
C GLU A 18 5.01 -16.51 4.31
N ALA A 19 4.72 -15.34 3.72
CA ALA A 19 5.24 -14.96 2.41
C ALA A 19 6.70 -14.45 2.46
N GLY A 20 7.28 -14.23 3.65
CA GLY A 20 8.62 -13.65 3.82
C GLY A 20 8.75 -12.27 3.18
N LYS A 21 7.67 -11.48 3.15
CA LYS A 21 7.59 -10.20 2.46
C LYS A 21 7.60 -9.04 3.45
N SER A 22 8.25 -7.96 3.05
CA SER A 22 8.20 -6.71 3.76
C SER A 22 6.86 -6.00 3.59
N CYS A 23 6.64 -4.93 4.33
CA CYS A 23 5.44 -4.10 4.23
C CYS A 23 5.77 -2.66 3.82
N PRO A 24 4.79 -1.91 3.32
CA PRO A 24 4.98 -0.53 2.92
C PRO A 24 5.66 0.34 3.98
N THR A 25 5.29 0.20 5.25
CA THR A 25 5.88 1.01 6.34
C THR A 25 7.35 0.68 6.56
N GLU A 26 7.72 -0.60 6.58
CA GLU A 26 9.13 -1.02 6.71
C GLU A 26 10.00 -0.49 5.57
N ILE A 27 9.48 -0.54 4.33
CA ILE A 27 10.17 0.00 3.16
C ILE A 27 10.34 1.52 3.30
N LEU A 28 9.29 2.25 3.68
CA LEU A 28 9.34 3.70 3.86
C LEU A 28 10.33 4.10 4.97
N ASP A 29 10.33 3.39 6.09
CA ASP A 29 11.28 3.62 7.18
C ASP A 29 12.73 3.33 6.74
N ALA A 30 12.93 2.25 5.98
CA ALA A 30 14.25 1.88 5.47
C ALA A 30 14.82 2.95 4.51
N ILE A 31 14.04 3.43 3.55
CA ILE A 31 14.51 4.49 2.65
C ILE A 31 14.65 5.84 3.35
N ALA A 32 13.84 6.14 4.36
CA ALA A 32 14.00 7.32 5.18
C ALA A 32 15.34 7.33 5.94
N SER A 33 15.84 6.17 6.37
CA SER A 33 17.14 6.05 7.06
C SER A 33 18.33 6.52 6.21
N ILE A 34 18.19 6.52 4.89
CA ILE A 34 19.19 7.03 3.95
C ILE A 34 18.83 8.42 3.40
N ASN A 35 17.93 9.14 4.07
CA ASN A 35 17.45 10.45 3.68
C ASN A 35 16.75 10.49 2.29
N ALA A 36 16.09 9.39 1.92
CA ALA A 36 15.23 9.32 0.75
C ALA A 36 13.76 9.32 1.16
N GLU A 37 12.94 10.15 0.51
CA GLU A 37 11.53 10.28 0.85
C GLU A 37 10.67 9.42 -0.09
N GLY A 38 9.98 8.45 0.49
CA GLY A 38 8.88 7.73 -0.14
C GLY A 38 7.54 8.14 0.46
N ARG A 39 6.46 7.74 -0.17
CA ARG A 39 5.09 8.01 0.28
C ARG A 39 4.23 6.74 0.22
N PRO A 40 3.22 6.60 1.10
CA PRO A 40 2.17 5.62 0.89
C PRO A 40 1.46 5.88 -0.44
N ILE A 41 0.94 4.83 -1.07
CA ILE A 41 0.04 4.99 -2.21
C ILE A 41 -1.22 5.76 -1.78
N TRP A 42 -1.76 6.57 -2.68
CA TRP A 42 -2.97 7.34 -2.44
C TRP A 42 -4.17 6.42 -2.17
N LYS A 43 -4.92 6.76 -1.14
CA LYS A 43 -6.16 6.08 -0.81
C LYS A 43 -7.16 6.25 -1.96
N PRO A 44 -7.71 5.16 -2.52
CA PRO A 44 -8.69 5.23 -3.60
C PRO A 44 -9.88 6.11 -3.28
N MET A 45 -10.41 6.80 -4.28
CA MET A 45 -11.50 7.75 -4.10
C MET A 45 -12.76 7.11 -3.50
N HIS A 46 -13.11 5.89 -3.92
CA HIS A 46 -14.26 5.17 -3.39
C HIS A 46 -14.12 4.77 -1.91
N MET A 47 -12.90 4.77 -1.37
CA MET A 47 -12.61 4.54 0.03
C MET A 47 -12.60 5.82 0.88
N GLN A 48 -12.69 7.00 0.26
CA GLN A 48 -12.78 8.25 0.99
C GLN A 48 -14.15 8.39 1.66
N PRO A 49 -14.22 8.88 2.92
CA PRO A 49 -15.49 8.99 3.64
C PRO A 49 -16.55 9.80 2.91
N MET A 50 -16.14 10.87 2.23
CA MET A 50 -17.06 11.75 1.48
C MET A 50 -17.76 11.05 0.31
N TYR A 51 -17.16 9.99 -0.24
CA TYR A 51 -17.76 9.22 -1.34
C TYR A 51 -18.45 7.93 -0.89
N ARG A 52 -18.54 7.71 0.42
CA ARG A 52 -19.11 6.48 0.98
C ARG A 52 -20.53 6.20 0.52
N MET A 53 -21.33 7.23 0.31
CA MET A 53 -22.74 7.13 -0.09
C MET A 53 -22.95 7.20 -1.60
N HIS A 54 -21.90 7.43 -2.39
CA HIS A 54 -21.98 7.46 -3.84
C HIS A 54 -21.93 6.06 -4.45
N GLU A 55 -22.45 5.91 -5.64
CA GLU A 55 -22.37 4.66 -6.37
C GLU A 55 -20.91 4.33 -6.75
N PHE A 56 -20.61 3.06 -6.75
CA PHE A 56 -19.37 2.51 -7.32
C PHE A 56 -19.74 1.68 -8.55
N VAL A 57 -19.54 2.26 -9.71
CA VAL A 57 -19.97 1.67 -10.99
C VAL A 57 -18.99 0.62 -11.43
N THR A 58 -19.48 -0.57 -11.74
CA THR A 58 -18.73 -1.67 -12.34
C THR A 58 -19.35 -2.10 -13.67
N VAL A 59 -18.70 -2.99 -14.40
CA VAL A 59 -19.25 -3.57 -15.63
C VAL A 59 -20.62 -4.21 -15.40
N ASN A 60 -20.89 -4.70 -14.21
CA ASN A 60 -22.12 -5.38 -13.83
C ASN A 60 -23.12 -4.45 -13.07
N GLY A 61 -22.92 -3.14 -13.10
CA GLY A 61 -23.73 -2.17 -12.39
C GLY A 61 -23.09 -1.63 -11.12
N SER A 62 -23.89 -1.26 -10.11
CA SER A 62 -23.37 -0.70 -8.86
C SER A 62 -22.69 -1.78 -8.01
N GLY A 63 -21.43 -1.53 -7.66
CA GLY A 63 -20.62 -2.38 -6.78
C GLY A 63 -20.54 -1.90 -5.34
N ARG A 64 -21.31 -0.88 -4.95
CA ARG A 64 -21.29 -0.34 -3.58
C ARG A 64 -21.89 -1.33 -2.59
N ALA A 65 -21.15 -1.67 -1.53
CA ALA A 65 -21.67 -2.49 -0.45
C ALA A 65 -22.70 -1.73 0.40
N LYS A 66 -23.70 -2.45 0.89
CA LYS A 66 -24.70 -1.94 1.85
C LYS A 66 -24.22 -1.97 3.30
N THR A 67 -23.08 -2.62 3.55
CA THR A 67 -22.45 -2.78 4.86
C THR A 67 -21.31 -1.77 5.05
N ASN A 68 -20.52 -1.93 6.11
CA ASN A 68 -19.31 -1.13 6.35
C ASN A 68 -18.19 -1.38 5.33
N ALA A 69 -18.26 -2.44 4.52
CA ALA A 69 -17.36 -2.62 3.39
C ALA A 69 -17.59 -1.53 2.32
N TYR A 70 -16.54 -1.17 1.59
CA TYR A 70 -16.64 -0.15 0.53
C TYR A 70 -17.25 -0.70 -0.74
N ILE A 71 -16.97 -1.96 -1.07
CA ILE A 71 -17.44 -2.64 -2.28
C ILE A 71 -18.20 -3.91 -1.89
N ALA A 72 -19.17 -4.30 -2.72
CA ALA A 72 -19.93 -5.53 -2.51
C ALA A 72 -19.04 -6.78 -2.64
N GLY A 73 -19.33 -7.81 -1.84
CA GLY A 73 -18.60 -9.08 -1.89
C GLY A 73 -18.58 -9.69 -3.30
N GLY A 74 -17.49 -10.37 -3.64
CA GLY A 74 -17.30 -10.98 -4.95
C GLY A 74 -16.69 -10.05 -6.01
N ILE A 75 -16.55 -8.76 -5.74
CA ILE A 75 -15.86 -7.80 -6.60
C ILE A 75 -14.42 -7.62 -6.09
N LYS A 76 -13.45 -7.88 -6.96
CA LYS A 76 -12.04 -7.66 -6.65
C LYS A 76 -11.74 -6.16 -6.66
N ASP A 77 -11.39 -5.60 -5.50
CA ASP A 77 -10.98 -4.21 -5.36
C ASP A 77 -9.47 -4.08 -5.54
N VAL A 78 -9.04 -3.90 -6.79
CA VAL A 78 -7.63 -3.72 -7.14
C VAL A 78 -7.05 -2.44 -6.53
N GLY A 79 -7.84 -1.37 -6.44
CA GLY A 79 -7.40 -0.12 -5.85
C GLY A 79 -7.11 -0.25 -4.35
N ALA A 80 -7.98 -0.93 -3.61
CA ALA A 80 -7.76 -1.20 -2.20
C ALA A 80 -6.55 -2.11 -1.96
N ASP A 81 -6.37 -3.13 -2.79
CA ASP A 81 -5.22 -4.03 -2.74
C ASP A 81 -3.91 -3.27 -2.97
N ILE A 82 -3.84 -2.43 -3.98
CA ILE A 82 -2.66 -1.58 -4.25
C ILE A 82 -2.42 -0.62 -3.08
N PHE A 83 -3.46 -0.01 -2.52
CA PHE A 83 -3.36 0.90 -1.39
C PHE A 83 -2.76 0.22 -0.14
N GLN A 84 -3.11 -1.04 0.09
CA GLN A 84 -2.61 -1.79 1.25
C GLN A 84 -1.14 -2.19 1.14
N ARG A 85 -0.64 -2.48 -0.06
CA ARG A 85 0.70 -3.05 -0.28
C ARG A 85 1.61 -2.20 -1.14
N GLY A 86 1.15 -1.09 -1.65
CA GLY A 86 1.93 -0.23 -2.53
C GLY A 86 2.67 0.88 -1.78
N VAL A 87 3.77 1.30 -2.35
CA VAL A 87 4.52 2.49 -1.95
C VAL A 87 4.86 3.34 -3.17
N CYS A 88 4.96 4.65 -2.98
CA CYS A 88 5.53 5.56 -3.96
C CYS A 88 7.00 5.79 -3.63
N LEU A 89 7.87 5.46 -4.56
CA LEU A 89 9.30 5.67 -4.44
C LEU A 89 9.70 7.07 -4.94
N PRO A 90 10.87 7.58 -4.51
CA PRO A 90 11.42 8.82 -5.05
C PRO A 90 11.55 8.73 -6.58
N SER A 91 11.11 9.76 -7.28
CA SER A 91 11.12 9.81 -8.76
C SER A 91 11.59 11.16 -9.30
N ASP A 92 12.52 11.82 -8.59
CA ASP A 92 13.12 13.07 -9.05
C ASP A 92 13.96 12.83 -10.32
N ASN A 93 13.74 13.65 -11.35
CA ASN A 93 14.48 13.60 -12.60
C ASN A 93 15.96 14.03 -12.46
N LYS A 94 16.34 14.58 -11.31
CA LYS A 94 17.73 14.94 -10.96
C LYS A 94 18.44 13.86 -10.15
N MET A 95 17.76 12.75 -9.84
CA MET A 95 18.35 11.64 -9.12
C MET A 95 19.49 11.03 -9.92
N THR A 96 20.64 10.83 -9.28
CA THR A 96 21.77 10.15 -9.89
C THR A 96 21.60 8.64 -9.86
N VAL A 97 22.34 7.93 -10.71
CA VAL A 97 22.32 6.46 -10.74
C VAL A 97 22.75 5.88 -9.38
N GLU A 98 23.77 6.46 -8.74
CA GLU A 98 24.26 6.03 -7.43
C GLU A 98 23.20 6.20 -6.33
N GLN A 99 22.42 7.29 -6.39
CA GLN A 99 21.30 7.48 -5.46
C GLN A 99 20.20 6.46 -5.70
N GLN A 100 19.88 6.17 -6.94
CA GLN A 100 18.88 5.16 -7.31
C GLN A 100 19.31 3.77 -6.86
N ASP A 101 20.56 3.38 -7.13
CA ASP A 101 21.10 2.08 -6.74
C ASP A 101 21.06 1.89 -5.23
N LYS A 102 21.42 2.92 -4.46
CA LYS A 102 21.35 2.89 -3.00
C LYS A 102 19.93 2.67 -2.48
N ILE A 103 18.93 3.30 -3.10
CA ILE A 103 17.51 3.09 -2.75
C ILE A 103 17.10 1.64 -3.06
N ILE A 104 17.51 1.11 -4.22
CA ILE A 104 17.22 -0.26 -4.63
C ILE A 104 17.84 -1.27 -3.65
N GLU A 105 19.08 -1.08 -3.24
CA GLU A 105 19.76 -1.95 -2.26
C GLU A 105 19.02 -1.99 -0.92
N VAL A 106 18.65 -0.82 -0.39
CA VAL A 106 17.91 -0.71 0.87
C VAL A 106 16.54 -1.39 0.79
N ILE A 107 15.83 -1.23 -0.34
CA ILE A 107 14.56 -1.90 -0.54
C ILE A 107 14.73 -3.42 -0.62
N ARG A 108 15.72 -3.90 -1.35
CA ARG A 108 16.01 -5.35 -1.43
C ARG A 108 16.28 -5.97 -0.07
N ALA A 109 17.06 -5.30 0.77
CA ALA A 109 17.34 -5.74 2.13
C ALA A 109 16.08 -5.89 3.02
N CYS A 110 14.97 -5.24 2.67
CA CYS A 110 13.70 -5.44 3.38
C CYS A 110 13.05 -6.80 3.07
N PHE A 111 13.50 -7.52 2.04
CA PHE A 111 12.91 -8.78 1.59
C PHE A 111 13.83 -10.01 1.84
N GLU A 112 15.03 -9.78 2.33
CA GLU A 112 16.00 -10.81 2.74
C GLU A 112 15.82 -11.17 4.23
#